data_0d25d1ca95442477c3e9caeb57eab5ca
#
_entry.id   0d25d1ca95442477c3e9caeb57eab5ca
#
_cell.length_a   1.000
_cell.length_b   1.000
_cell.length_c   1.000
_cell.angle_alpha   90.00
_cell.angle_beta   90.00
_cell.angle_gamma   90.00
#
_symmetry.space_group_name_H-M   'P 1'
#
loop_
_entity.id
_entity.type
_entity.pdbx_description
1 polymer ?
#
loop_
_entity_poly.entity_id
_entity_poly.type
_entity_poly.pdbx_seq_one_letter_code
_entity_poly.pdbx_strand_id
1 'polypeptide(L)'
;MVVATFKDGVTPDDIRALIPAEQVHAKSLVEDGRLGFIKVAMPKRTVFLEAFGEDEARVIETIKSLPFSAIWNVEIFPTTPPSGANF
;
A
#
# COMPACT_ATOMS: atom_id res chain seq x y z
N MET A 1 1.45 -3.24 -8.36
CA MET A 1 2.30 -2.30 -7.54
C MET A 1 1.52 -1.05 -7.22
N VAL A 2 1.55 -0.66 -5.97
CA VAL A 2 0.88 0.55 -5.49
C VAL A 2 1.94 1.51 -4.95
N VAL A 3 1.85 2.76 -5.36
CA VAL A 3 2.70 3.82 -4.81
C VAL A 3 1.79 4.80 -4.08
N ALA A 4 2.00 4.95 -2.78
CA ALA A 4 1.23 5.82 -1.93
C ALA A 4 2.09 6.98 -1.44
N THR A 5 1.54 8.19 -1.54
CA THR A 5 2.24 9.40 -1.09
C THR A 5 1.36 10.09 -0.06
N PHE A 6 1.92 10.44 1.09
CA PHE A 6 1.15 11.14 2.11
C PHE A 6 0.69 12.50 1.59
N LYS A 7 -0.56 12.82 1.89
CA LYS A 7 -1.16 14.11 1.50
C LYS A 7 -0.43 15.27 2.15
N ASP A 8 -0.49 16.43 1.50
CA ASP A 8 0.02 17.66 2.07
C ASP A 8 -0.69 17.97 3.38
N GLY A 9 0.04 18.47 4.36
CA GLY A 9 -0.51 18.78 5.68
C GLY A 9 -0.56 17.62 6.65
N VAL A 10 -0.30 16.39 6.20
CA VAL A 10 -0.18 15.24 7.11
C VAL A 10 1.11 15.38 7.91
N THR A 11 0.98 15.38 9.23
CA THR A 11 2.11 15.52 10.14
C THR A 11 2.65 14.16 10.57
N PRO A 12 3.89 14.09 11.09
CA PRO A 12 4.39 12.85 11.69
C PRO A 12 3.49 12.30 12.81
N ASP A 13 2.82 13.17 13.56
CA ASP A 13 1.89 12.74 14.59
C ASP A 13 0.63 12.09 14.01
N ASP A 14 0.12 12.61 12.89
CA ASP A 14 -1.00 12.01 12.19
C ASP A 14 -0.67 10.58 11.74
N ILE A 15 0.53 10.40 11.21
CA ILE A 15 1.02 9.08 10.79
C ILE A 15 1.13 8.15 11.99
N ARG A 16 1.78 8.62 13.06
CA ARG A 16 2.00 7.83 14.27
C ARG A 16 0.71 7.35 14.90
N ALA A 17 -0.32 8.19 14.88
CA ALA A 17 -1.62 7.84 15.45
C ALA A 17 -2.28 6.65 14.76
N LEU A 18 -2.00 6.43 13.48
CA LEU A 18 -2.59 5.35 12.71
C LEU A 18 -1.71 4.09 12.63
N ILE A 19 -0.44 4.17 13.04
CA ILE A 19 0.48 3.03 12.92
C ILE A 19 -0.04 1.76 13.57
N PRO A 20 -0.55 1.77 14.82
CA PRO A 20 -1.00 0.51 15.43
C PRO A 20 -2.12 -0.17 14.65
N ALA A 21 -3.13 0.57 14.21
CA ALA A 21 -4.23 0.03 13.43
C ALA A 21 -3.77 -0.42 12.04
N GLU A 22 -2.88 0.37 11.43
CA GLU A 22 -2.32 0.06 10.12
C GLU A 22 -1.54 -1.26 10.16
N GLN A 23 -0.68 -1.45 11.17
CA GLN A 23 0.12 -2.67 11.30
C GLN A 23 -0.75 -3.91 11.47
N VAL A 24 -1.78 -3.84 12.29
CA VAL A 24 -2.68 -4.97 12.50
C VAL A 24 -3.41 -5.33 11.21
N HIS A 25 -3.94 -4.33 10.53
CA HIS A 25 -4.70 -4.57 9.31
C HIS A 25 -3.82 -5.04 8.15
N ALA A 26 -2.66 -4.41 7.97
CA ALA A 26 -1.71 -4.80 6.94
C ALA A 26 -1.24 -6.24 7.13
N LYS A 27 -0.96 -6.64 8.37
CA LYS A 27 -0.57 -8.02 8.68
C LYS A 27 -1.67 -9.00 8.28
N SER A 28 -2.92 -8.68 8.57
CA SER A 28 -4.07 -9.50 8.18
C SER A 28 -4.15 -9.65 6.66
N LEU A 29 -3.93 -8.58 5.91
CA LEU A 29 -3.96 -8.62 4.46
C LEU A 29 -2.81 -9.43 3.87
N VAL A 30 -1.63 -9.37 4.49
CA VAL A 30 -0.50 -10.20 4.08
C VAL A 30 -0.81 -11.68 4.32
N GLU A 31 -1.38 -12.01 5.46
CA GLU A 31 -1.77 -13.39 5.79
C GLU A 31 -2.84 -13.91 4.83
N ASP A 32 -3.74 -13.04 4.39
CA ASP A 32 -4.78 -13.40 3.41
C ASP A 32 -4.26 -13.47 1.97
N GLY A 33 -3.01 -13.13 1.72
CA GLY A 33 -2.43 -13.12 0.38
C GLY A 33 -2.86 -11.94 -0.47
N ARG A 34 -3.40 -10.87 0.12
CA ARG A 34 -3.84 -9.66 -0.58
C ARG A 34 -2.76 -8.60 -0.67
N LEU A 35 -1.79 -8.64 0.24
CA LEU A 35 -0.61 -7.78 0.22
C LEU A 35 0.65 -8.63 0.27
N GLY A 36 1.69 -8.19 -0.44
CA GLY A 36 3.03 -8.72 -0.34
C GLY A 36 3.93 -7.77 0.45
N PHE A 37 5.00 -7.28 -0.19
CA PHE A 37 5.92 -6.38 0.50
C PHE A 37 5.30 -5.00 0.74
N ILE A 38 5.81 -4.34 1.76
CA ILE A 38 5.56 -2.94 2.04
C ILE A 38 6.92 -2.31 2.33
N LYS A 39 7.28 -1.29 1.55
CA LYS A 39 8.55 -0.58 1.71
C LYS A 39 8.29 0.90 1.83
N VAL A 40 9.01 1.53 2.74
CA VAL A 40 8.79 2.93 3.07
C VAL A 40 10.01 3.75 2.69
N ALA A 41 9.80 4.80 1.91
CA ALA A 41 10.81 5.79 1.56
C ALA A 41 10.46 7.10 2.28
N MET A 42 10.80 7.20 3.55
CA MET A 42 10.41 8.33 4.40
C MET A 42 10.85 9.69 3.89
N PRO A 43 12.10 9.86 3.42
CA PRO A 43 12.52 11.17 2.88
C PRO A 43 11.64 11.66 1.73
N LYS A 44 11.01 10.76 1.00
CA LYS A 44 10.09 11.08 -0.10
C LYS A 44 8.63 11.00 0.30
N ARG A 45 8.32 10.73 1.57
CA ARG A 45 6.96 10.56 2.08
C ARG A 45 6.15 9.57 1.23
N THR A 46 6.80 8.48 0.82
CA THR A 46 6.26 7.53 -0.14
C THR A 46 6.33 6.11 0.43
N VAL A 47 5.28 5.34 0.17
CA VAL A 47 5.20 3.93 0.54
C VAL A 47 4.94 3.13 -0.73
N PHE A 48 5.71 2.06 -0.89
CA PHE A 48 5.55 1.12 -2.00
C PHE A 48 4.90 -0.15 -1.45
N LEU A 49 3.82 -0.58 -2.08
CA LEU A 49 3.10 -1.77 -1.66
C LEU A 49 2.91 -2.71 -2.85
N GLU A 50 3.12 -3.99 -2.59
CA GLU A 50 2.74 -5.02 -3.53
C GLU A 50 1.35 -5.52 -3.13
N ALA A 51 0.37 -5.35 -4.01
CA ALA A 51 -0.99 -5.80 -3.77
C ALA A 51 -1.43 -6.78 -4.84
N PHE A 52 -2.17 -7.79 -4.44
CA PHE A 52 -2.65 -8.86 -5.31
C PHE A 52 -4.16 -8.82 -5.40
N GLY A 53 -4.68 -9.01 -6.61
CA GLY A 53 -6.11 -9.09 -6.85
C GLY A 53 -6.39 -9.53 -8.28
N GLU A 54 -7.57 -10.08 -8.52
CA GLU A 54 -7.97 -10.55 -9.84
C GLU A 54 -8.12 -9.40 -10.83
N ASP A 55 -8.46 -8.22 -10.32
CA ASP A 55 -8.63 -7.02 -11.13
C ASP A 55 -8.28 -5.78 -10.30
N GLU A 56 -8.28 -4.63 -10.97
CA GLU A 56 -7.94 -3.37 -10.33
C GLU A 56 -8.92 -3.00 -9.21
N ALA A 57 -10.20 -3.31 -9.37
CA ALA A 57 -11.22 -3.01 -8.36
C ALA A 57 -10.92 -3.72 -7.04
N ARG A 58 -10.45 -4.96 -7.10
CA ARG A 58 -10.07 -5.74 -5.90
C ARG A 58 -8.85 -5.12 -5.21
N VAL A 59 -7.87 -4.69 -5.99
CA VAL A 59 -6.68 -4.03 -5.45
C VAL A 59 -7.06 -2.71 -4.79
N ILE A 60 -7.90 -1.90 -5.42
CA ILE A 60 -8.39 -0.65 -4.86
C ILE A 60 -9.11 -0.91 -3.53
N GLU A 61 -9.98 -1.91 -3.48
CA GLU A 61 -10.69 -2.28 -2.26
C GLU A 61 -9.73 -2.62 -1.12
N THR A 62 -8.70 -3.40 -1.41
CA THR A 62 -7.67 -3.76 -0.44
C THR A 62 -6.96 -2.52 0.10
N ILE A 63 -6.52 -1.63 -0.79
CA ILE A 63 -5.79 -0.42 -0.39
C ILE A 63 -6.69 0.53 0.41
N LYS A 64 -7.95 0.69 0.00
CA LYS A 64 -8.88 1.55 0.71
C LYS A 64 -9.24 1.04 2.10
N SER A 65 -9.09 -0.25 2.36
CA SER A 65 -9.35 -0.82 3.68
C SER A 65 -8.27 -0.46 4.70
N LEU A 66 -7.09 -0.03 4.25
CA LEU A 66 -6.01 0.34 5.14
C LEU A 66 -6.30 1.67 5.86
N PRO A 67 -6.01 1.77 7.17
CA PRO A 67 -6.18 3.03 7.90
C PRO A 67 -5.46 4.22 7.27
N PHE A 68 -4.27 4.00 6.70
CA PHE A 68 -3.52 5.07 6.02
C PHE A 68 -4.22 5.59 4.77
N SER A 69 -5.22 4.90 4.24
CA SER A 69 -5.94 5.38 3.04
C SER A 69 -6.57 6.76 3.26
N ALA A 70 -6.85 7.13 4.50
CA ALA A 70 -7.38 8.44 4.84
C ALA A 70 -6.37 9.58 4.65
N ILE A 71 -5.07 9.27 4.68
CA ILE A 71 -4.01 10.28 4.71
C ILE A 71 -3.02 10.19 3.56
N TRP A 72 -3.23 9.31 2.59
CA TRP A 72 -2.36 9.23 1.41
C TRP A 72 -3.13 9.31 0.10
N ASN A 73 -2.41 9.64 -0.96
CA ASN A 73 -2.85 9.50 -2.34
C ASN A 73 -2.18 8.28 -2.93
N VAL A 74 -2.86 7.51 -3.76
CA VAL A 74 -2.30 6.29 -4.33
C VAL A 74 -2.31 6.33 -5.85
N GLU A 75 -1.26 5.73 -6.43
CA GLU A 75 -1.22 5.35 -7.84
C GLU A 75 -1.10 3.84 -7.92
N ILE A 76 -1.88 3.23 -8.80
CA ILE A 76 -1.86 1.80 -9.00
C ILE A 76 -1.27 1.50 -10.37
N PHE A 77 -0.22 0.66 -10.37
CA PHE A 77 0.44 0.21 -11.59
C PHE A 77 0.16 -1.27 -11.75
N PRO A 78 -0.77 -1.66 -12.64
CA PRO A 78 -0.97 -3.07 -12.94
C PRO A 78 0.33 -3.67 -13.45
N THR A 79 0.76 -4.75 -12.83
CA THR A 79 2.00 -5.41 -13.21
C THR A 79 1.77 -6.87 -13.47
N THR A 80 2.51 -7.41 -14.40
CA THR A 80 2.54 -8.84 -14.69
C THR A 80 3.98 -9.29 -14.73
N PRO A 81 4.26 -10.57 -14.46
CA PRO A 81 5.60 -11.09 -14.66
C PRO A 81 6.02 -10.85 -16.11
N PRO A 82 7.28 -10.47 -16.35
CA PRO A 82 7.75 -10.28 -17.72
C PRO A 82 7.58 -11.56 -18.53
N SER A 83 7.09 -11.42 -19.74
CA SER A 83 6.92 -12.56 -20.65
C SER A 83 8.26 -13.19 -20.96
N GLY A 84 8.37 -14.52 -20.84
CA GLY A 84 9.62 -15.21 -21.05
C GLY A 84 10.69 -14.85 -20.01
N ALA A 85 10.26 -14.49 -18.83
CA ALA A 85 11.12 -13.94 -17.79
C ALA A 85 12.09 -14.98 -17.25
N ASN A 86 13.35 -14.83 -17.61
CA ASN A 86 14.48 -15.52 -17.00
C ASN A 86 15.36 -14.51 -16.29
N PHE A 87 14.72 -13.64 -15.57
CA PHE A 87 15.39 -12.59 -14.82
C PHE A 87 16.01 -13.11 -13.53
#